data_36a39bf7bcad84a2608821731e5383ba
#
_entry.id   36a39bf7bcad84a2608821731e5383ba
#
_cell.length_a   1.000
_cell.length_b   1.000
_cell.length_c   1.000
_cell.angle_alpha   90.00
_cell.angle_beta   90.00
_cell.angle_gamma   90.00
#
_symmetry.space_group_name_H-M   'P 1'
#
loop_
_entity.id
_entity.type
_entity.pdbx_description
1 polymer ?
#
loop_
_entity_poly.entity_id
_entity_poly.type
_entity_poly.pdbx_seq_one_letter_code
_entity_poly.pdbx_strand_id
1 'polypeptide(L)'
;LQNAIACASRVLELIDEEPQIPEDDDAVELTGVKGEVELSGVYFSYVEDKKLITDFNLDVKPGQRVAIVGPTGCGKTTLINLLMRFYDVNEGSIKVDGTDIRHLTRASLRKNIGMVLQETWLKDGTIFENIVMGKPDATKEEVIAAAKATHAHSFIKRLANGYDTVIKEDGDTLSQGQKQLLCITRVMLLKPPMLILDEATSSIDT
;
A
#
# COMPACT_ATOMS: atom_id res chain seq x y z
N LEU A 1 -0.83 -25.82 32.44
CA LEU A 1 0.57 -25.37 32.43
C LEU A 1 1.16 -25.44 31.01
N GLN A 2 1.01 -26.55 30.27
CA GLN A 2 1.55 -26.71 28.90
C GLN A 2 1.04 -25.67 27.92
N ASN A 3 -0.26 -25.35 27.94
CA ASN A 3 -0.82 -24.30 27.07
C ASN A 3 -0.27 -22.92 27.40
N ALA A 4 -0.05 -22.62 28.67
CA ALA A 4 0.52 -21.35 29.10
C ALA A 4 1.99 -21.21 28.64
N ILE A 5 2.76 -22.29 28.72
CA ILE A 5 4.14 -22.33 28.21
C ILE A 5 4.16 -22.15 26.67
N ALA A 6 3.28 -22.84 25.93
CA ALA A 6 3.20 -22.68 24.47
C ALA A 6 2.81 -21.26 24.06
N CYS A 7 1.88 -20.62 24.76
CA CYS A 7 1.53 -19.21 24.52
C CYS A 7 2.71 -18.26 24.83
N ALA A 8 3.40 -18.50 25.96
CA ALA A 8 4.56 -17.71 26.34
C ALA A 8 5.71 -17.86 25.32
N SER A 9 5.98 -19.09 24.85
CA SER A 9 6.99 -19.31 23.81
C SER A 9 6.72 -18.52 22.54
N ARG A 10 5.47 -18.51 22.05
CA ARG A 10 5.09 -17.74 20.85
C ARG A 10 5.25 -16.24 21.02
N VAL A 11 4.97 -15.72 22.23
CA VAL A 11 5.17 -14.30 22.53
C VAL A 11 6.66 -13.97 22.59
N LEU A 12 7.47 -14.84 23.20
CA LEU A 12 8.93 -14.66 23.28
C LEU A 12 9.59 -14.79 21.90
N GLU A 13 9.17 -15.76 21.07
CA GLU A 13 9.62 -15.87 19.68
C GLU A 13 9.41 -14.57 18.92
N LEU A 14 8.25 -13.92 19.08
CA LEU A 14 7.97 -12.62 18.43
C LEU A 14 8.83 -11.48 19.00
N ILE A 15 9.12 -11.50 20.29
CA ILE A 15 9.95 -10.49 20.95
C ILE A 15 11.42 -10.63 20.55
N ASP A 16 11.87 -11.88 20.40
CA ASP A 16 13.24 -12.23 20.04
C ASP A 16 13.50 -12.21 18.52
N GLU A 17 12.47 -11.91 17.71
CA GLU A 17 12.61 -11.78 16.26
C GLU A 17 13.61 -10.67 15.93
N GLU A 18 14.49 -10.93 14.96
CA GLU A 18 15.49 -9.94 14.57
C GLU A 18 14.82 -8.66 14.06
N PRO A 19 15.26 -7.48 14.55
CA PRO A 19 14.70 -6.22 14.10
C PRO A 19 14.99 -6.02 12.62
N GLN A 20 14.09 -5.30 11.96
CA GLN A 20 14.30 -4.87 10.57
C GLN A 20 15.67 -4.19 10.42
N ILE A 21 16.35 -4.42 9.27
CA ILE A 21 17.63 -3.77 8.94
C ILE A 21 17.51 -2.26 9.22
N PRO A 22 18.39 -1.67 10.05
CA PRO A 22 18.36 -0.25 10.35
C PRO A 22 18.40 0.61 9.08
N GLU A 23 17.89 1.80 9.15
CA GLU A 23 18.13 2.81 8.12
C GLU A 23 19.57 3.30 8.22
N ASP A 24 20.12 3.78 7.10
CA ASP A 24 21.44 4.39 7.11
C ASP A 24 21.41 5.64 8.01
N ASP A 25 22.51 5.91 8.74
CA ASP A 25 22.62 7.09 9.63
C ASP A 25 22.47 8.41 8.85
N ASP A 26 22.77 8.39 7.57
CA ASP A 26 22.68 9.51 6.62
C ASP A 26 21.45 9.42 5.68
N ALA A 27 20.49 8.56 6.00
CA ALA A 27 19.27 8.43 5.20
C ALA A 27 18.53 9.76 5.08
N VAL A 28 18.18 10.13 3.86
CA VAL A 28 17.54 11.42 3.55
C VAL A 28 16.03 11.28 3.42
N GLU A 29 15.31 12.37 3.68
CA GLU A 29 13.87 12.42 3.42
C GLU A 29 13.60 12.68 1.94
N LEU A 30 12.70 11.91 1.37
CA LEU A 30 12.22 12.10 0.01
C LEU A 30 11.18 13.24 -0.04
N THR A 31 11.56 14.37 -0.63
CA THR A 31 10.72 15.58 -0.72
C THR A 31 10.58 16.06 -2.16
N GLY A 32 9.49 16.77 -2.48
CA GLY A 32 9.27 17.33 -3.81
C GLY A 32 9.14 16.28 -4.92
N VAL A 33 8.55 15.13 -4.60
CA VAL A 33 8.52 13.92 -5.43
C VAL A 33 7.80 14.15 -6.74
N LYS A 34 8.46 13.81 -7.84
CA LYS A 34 7.91 13.80 -9.21
C LYS A 34 7.32 12.44 -9.58
N GLY A 35 7.84 11.37 -8.96
CA GLY A 35 7.39 10.00 -9.17
C GLY A 35 8.09 9.30 -10.34
N GLU A 36 9.34 9.63 -10.62
CA GLU A 36 10.19 8.82 -11.49
C GLU A 36 10.68 7.60 -10.72
N VAL A 37 10.53 6.39 -11.30
CA VAL A 37 10.95 5.14 -10.67
C VAL A 37 11.83 4.35 -11.63
N GLU A 38 13.03 4.01 -11.19
CA GLU A 38 14.00 3.23 -11.96
C GLU A 38 14.37 1.95 -11.20
N LEU A 39 14.23 0.81 -11.85
CA LEU A 39 14.76 -0.47 -11.40
C LEU A 39 15.85 -0.90 -12.38
N SER A 40 17.05 -1.16 -11.88
CA SER A 40 18.20 -1.49 -12.70
C SER A 40 18.86 -2.78 -12.21
N GLY A 41 18.83 -3.82 -13.07
CA GLY A 41 19.44 -5.12 -12.81
C GLY A 41 19.00 -5.74 -11.50
N VAL A 42 17.71 -5.70 -11.18
CA VAL A 42 17.18 -6.15 -9.89
C VAL A 42 17.11 -7.67 -9.83
N TYR A 43 17.80 -8.23 -8.82
CA TYR A 43 17.67 -9.64 -8.42
C TYR A 43 17.10 -9.72 -7.03
N PHE A 44 16.18 -10.67 -6.83
CA PHE A 44 15.60 -10.91 -5.51
C PHE A 44 15.11 -12.35 -5.34
N SER A 45 15.34 -12.86 -4.14
CA SER A 45 14.79 -14.13 -3.65
C SER A 45 14.54 -14.04 -2.14
N TYR A 46 13.46 -14.64 -1.66
CA TYR A 46 13.20 -14.76 -0.21
C TYR A 46 14.10 -15.80 0.47
N VAL A 47 14.57 -16.78 -0.30
CA VAL A 47 15.50 -17.82 0.13
C VAL A 47 16.56 -18.01 -0.96
N GLU A 48 17.81 -18.26 -0.58
CA GLU A 48 18.97 -18.26 -1.48
C GLU A 48 18.80 -19.17 -2.72
N ASP A 49 18.20 -20.33 -2.54
CA ASP A 49 18.08 -21.35 -3.60
C ASP A 49 16.91 -21.14 -4.56
N LYS A 50 16.02 -20.17 -4.30
CA LYS A 50 14.80 -19.97 -5.11
C LYS A 50 14.76 -18.56 -5.71
N LYS A 51 15.43 -18.40 -6.85
CA LYS A 51 15.38 -17.13 -7.61
C LYS A 51 13.95 -16.80 -8.03
N LEU A 52 13.47 -15.61 -7.69
CA LEU A 52 12.13 -15.14 -7.99
C LEU A 52 12.14 -14.00 -9.01
N ILE A 53 13.01 -13.03 -8.81
CA ILE A 53 13.22 -11.91 -9.73
C ILE A 53 14.67 -11.98 -10.20
N THR A 54 14.88 -11.91 -11.52
CA THR A 54 16.21 -12.00 -12.13
C THR A 54 16.35 -10.95 -13.21
N ASP A 55 17.40 -10.12 -13.11
CA ASP A 55 17.74 -9.05 -14.06
C ASP A 55 16.54 -8.19 -14.48
N PHE A 56 15.71 -7.81 -13.49
CA PHE A 56 14.51 -7.02 -13.78
C PHE A 56 14.88 -5.55 -13.94
N ASN A 57 14.48 -4.98 -15.07
CA ASN A 57 14.73 -3.61 -15.43
C ASN A 57 13.40 -2.91 -15.77
N LEU A 58 13.19 -1.71 -15.23
CA LEU A 58 12.00 -0.91 -15.47
C LEU A 58 12.33 0.57 -15.28
N ASP A 59 11.89 1.41 -16.21
CA ASP A 59 11.99 2.86 -16.12
C ASP A 59 10.59 3.47 -16.29
N VAL A 60 10.11 4.16 -15.24
CA VAL A 60 8.79 4.78 -15.18
C VAL A 60 8.97 6.28 -15.02
N LYS A 61 8.48 7.02 -15.98
CA LYS A 61 8.54 8.50 -15.94
C LYS A 61 7.36 9.10 -15.16
N PRO A 62 7.51 10.31 -14.60
CA PRO A 62 6.45 11.01 -13.91
C PRO A 62 5.14 11.03 -14.72
N GLY A 63 4.02 10.66 -14.07
CA GLY A 63 2.70 10.61 -14.69
C GLY A 63 2.46 9.42 -15.62
N GLN A 64 3.43 8.56 -15.84
CA GLN A 64 3.27 7.35 -16.64
C GLN A 64 2.44 6.31 -15.88
N ARG A 65 1.61 5.56 -16.62
CA ARG A 65 0.87 4.41 -16.10
C ARG A 65 1.51 3.14 -16.64
N VAL A 66 1.83 2.22 -15.74
CA VAL A 66 2.46 0.93 -16.07
C VAL A 66 1.61 -0.20 -15.54
N ALA A 67 1.32 -1.19 -16.37
CA ALA A 67 0.67 -2.43 -15.97
C ALA A 67 1.70 -3.55 -15.92
N ILE A 68 1.82 -4.20 -14.75
CA ILE A 68 2.67 -5.36 -14.55
C ILE A 68 1.78 -6.60 -14.61
N VAL A 69 1.93 -7.38 -15.67
CA VAL A 69 1.11 -8.56 -15.93
C VAL A 69 1.95 -9.83 -15.86
N GLY A 70 1.34 -10.91 -15.43
CA GLY A 70 2.01 -12.21 -15.35
C GLY A 70 1.19 -13.23 -14.54
N PRO A 71 1.50 -14.52 -14.64
CA PRO A 71 0.80 -15.57 -13.90
C PRO A 71 0.97 -15.40 -12.40
N THR A 72 0.09 -16.09 -11.63
CA THR A 72 0.21 -16.14 -10.18
C THR A 72 1.58 -16.73 -9.78
N GLY A 73 2.23 -16.09 -8.80
CA GLY A 73 3.55 -16.52 -8.31
C GLY A 73 4.74 -16.02 -9.12
N CYS A 74 4.56 -15.22 -10.18
CA CYS A 74 5.68 -14.66 -10.96
C CYS A 74 6.40 -13.46 -10.29
N GLY A 75 6.02 -13.06 -9.07
CA GLY A 75 6.71 -12.01 -8.33
C GLY A 75 6.07 -10.62 -8.38
N LYS A 76 4.82 -10.44 -8.88
CA LYS A 76 4.15 -9.13 -8.91
C LYS A 76 4.08 -8.47 -7.53
N THR A 77 3.53 -9.17 -6.54
CA THR A 77 3.45 -8.67 -5.16
C THR A 77 4.84 -8.49 -4.54
N THR A 78 5.80 -9.33 -4.91
CA THR A 78 7.19 -9.17 -4.47
C THR A 78 7.78 -7.87 -4.98
N LEU A 79 7.51 -7.49 -6.23
CA LEU A 79 7.96 -6.22 -6.78
C LEU A 79 7.37 -5.02 -6.01
N ILE A 80 6.09 -5.10 -5.63
CA ILE A 80 5.45 -4.10 -4.76
C ILE A 80 6.17 -4.02 -3.41
N ASN A 81 6.46 -5.17 -2.80
CA ASN A 81 7.17 -5.23 -1.52
C ASN A 81 8.57 -4.61 -1.60
N LEU A 82 9.27 -4.79 -2.70
CA LEU A 82 10.58 -4.17 -2.94
C LEU A 82 10.45 -2.65 -3.13
N LEU A 83 9.47 -2.18 -3.89
CA LEU A 83 9.19 -0.74 -4.07
C LEU A 83 8.84 -0.05 -2.75
N MET A 84 8.09 -0.73 -1.87
CA MET A 84 7.76 -0.25 -0.53
C MET A 84 8.90 -0.43 0.48
N ARG A 85 10.01 -1.02 0.05
CA ARG A 85 11.15 -1.36 0.90
C ARG A 85 10.74 -2.14 2.14
N PHE A 86 9.88 -3.16 1.96
CA PHE A 86 9.67 -4.21 2.98
C PHE A 86 10.83 -5.21 2.97
N TYR A 87 11.51 -5.32 1.83
CA TYR A 87 12.74 -6.08 1.62
C TYR A 87 13.70 -5.23 0.79
N ASP A 88 14.98 -5.36 1.01
CA ASP A 88 16.01 -4.80 0.14
C ASP A 88 16.34 -5.81 -0.96
N VAL A 89 16.76 -5.34 -2.13
CA VAL A 89 17.15 -6.20 -3.26
C VAL A 89 18.45 -6.94 -2.96
N ASN A 90 18.60 -8.17 -3.48
CA ASN A 90 19.85 -8.91 -3.35
C ASN A 90 20.96 -8.29 -4.23
N GLU A 91 20.61 -7.90 -5.48
CA GLU A 91 21.50 -7.21 -6.40
C GLU A 91 20.71 -6.17 -7.18
N GLY A 92 21.43 -5.21 -7.76
CA GLY A 92 20.85 -4.09 -8.51
C GLY A 92 20.40 -2.93 -7.61
N SER A 93 19.54 -2.09 -8.15
CA SER A 93 19.07 -0.90 -7.43
C SER A 93 17.63 -0.54 -7.81
N ILE A 94 16.93 0.07 -6.86
CA ILE A 94 15.64 0.72 -7.07
C ILE A 94 15.81 2.17 -6.67
N LYS A 95 15.48 3.09 -7.59
CA LYS A 95 15.59 4.53 -7.34
C LYS A 95 14.23 5.21 -7.51
N VAL A 96 14.01 6.22 -6.68
CA VAL A 96 12.89 7.16 -6.81
C VAL A 96 13.46 8.56 -6.98
N ASP A 97 13.08 9.22 -8.05
CA ASP A 97 13.61 10.54 -8.45
C ASP A 97 15.15 10.61 -8.40
N GLY A 98 15.81 9.52 -8.88
CA GLY A 98 17.26 9.39 -8.96
C GLY A 98 17.96 8.96 -7.67
N THR A 99 17.26 8.88 -6.53
CA THR A 99 17.84 8.45 -5.25
C THR A 99 17.50 6.98 -4.98
N ASP A 100 18.51 6.17 -4.67
CA ASP A 100 18.31 4.78 -4.27
C ASP A 100 17.46 4.71 -3.00
N ILE A 101 16.44 3.86 -3.00
CA ILE A 101 15.50 3.75 -1.86
C ILE A 101 16.18 3.28 -0.57
N ARG A 102 17.35 2.66 -0.65
CA ARG A 102 18.15 2.26 0.52
C ARG A 102 18.68 3.45 1.30
N HIS A 103 18.94 4.56 0.62
CA HIS A 103 19.42 5.82 1.23
C HIS A 103 18.29 6.78 1.59
N LEU A 104 17.03 6.36 1.44
CA LEU A 104 15.85 7.11 1.87
C LEU A 104 15.33 6.61 3.20
N THR A 105 14.74 7.49 4.02
CA THR A 105 13.97 7.02 5.16
C THR A 105 12.72 6.29 4.66
N ARG A 106 12.42 5.12 5.22
CA ARG A 106 11.23 4.32 4.86
C ARG A 106 9.94 5.10 5.06
N ALA A 107 9.90 5.92 6.10
CA ALA A 107 8.76 6.78 6.39
C ALA A 107 8.48 7.76 5.24
N SER A 108 9.51 8.47 4.75
CA SER A 108 9.36 9.42 3.63
C SER A 108 9.05 8.74 2.32
N LEU A 109 9.68 7.60 2.02
CA LEU A 109 9.38 6.80 0.83
C LEU A 109 7.90 6.37 0.81
N ARG A 110 7.45 5.71 1.88
CA ARG A 110 6.08 5.17 1.99
C ARG A 110 5.01 6.26 2.03
N LYS A 111 5.31 7.44 2.61
CA LYS A 111 4.40 8.60 2.62
C LYS A 111 4.07 9.09 1.21
N ASN A 112 5.00 8.93 0.27
CA ASN A 112 4.87 9.37 -1.12
C ASN A 112 4.26 8.30 -2.05
N ILE A 113 3.95 7.10 -1.52
CA ILE A 113 3.34 6.00 -2.27
C ILE A 113 1.97 5.70 -1.68
N GLY A 114 0.92 5.92 -2.46
CA GLY A 114 -0.40 5.41 -2.15
C GLY A 114 -0.53 3.95 -2.58
N MET A 115 -1.04 3.08 -1.72
CA MET A 115 -1.22 1.68 -2.05
C MET A 115 -2.64 1.23 -1.80
N VAL A 116 -3.24 0.57 -2.79
CA VAL A 116 -4.53 -0.12 -2.67
C VAL A 116 -4.27 -1.61 -2.85
N LEU A 117 -4.51 -2.35 -1.79
CA LEU A 117 -4.34 -3.82 -1.76
C LEU A 117 -5.57 -4.52 -2.34
N GLN A 118 -5.38 -5.77 -2.75
CA GLN A 118 -6.46 -6.67 -3.15
C GLN A 118 -7.46 -6.88 -2.00
N GLU A 119 -6.95 -7.10 -0.80
CA GLU A 119 -7.78 -7.20 0.39
C GLU A 119 -8.21 -5.81 0.88
N THR A 120 -9.52 -5.64 1.03
CA THR A 120 -10.11 -4.39 1.51
C THR A 120 -10.28 -4.45 3.03
N TRP A 121 -9.54 -3.61 3.74
CA TRP A 121 -9.70 -3.49 5.18
C TRP A 121 -10.39 -2.17 5.54
N LEU A 122 -11.47 -2.28 6.31
CA LEU A 122 -12.20 -1.15 6.89
C LEU A 122 -12.33 -1.39 8.40
N LYS A 123 -12.07 -0.35 9.20
CA LYS A 123 -12.24 -0.43 10.65
C LYS A 123 -13.71 -0.24 11.03
N ASP A 124 -14.09 -0.69 12.21
CA ASP A 124 -15.37 -0.32 12.83
C ASP A 124 -15.47 1.20 12.98
N GLY A 125 -16.55 1.79 12.49
CA GLY A 125 -16.77 3.22 12.49
C GLY A 125 -17.55 3.70 11.27
N THR A 126 -17.66 5.01 11.10
CA THR A 126 -18.39 5.60 9.97
C THR A 126 -17.61 5.50 8.67
N ILE A 127 -18.30 5.64 7.54
CA ILE A 127 -17.67 5.78 6.22
C ILE A 127 -16.71 6.97 6.22
N PHE A 128 -17.11 8.10 6.82
CA PHE A 128 -16.26 9.28 6.95
C PHE A 128 -14.95 8.97 7.67
N GLU A 129 -15.03 8.36 8.86
CA GLU A 129 -13.85 7.98 9.65
C GLU A 129 -12.92 7.01 8.90
N ASN A 130 -13.49 6.10 8.11
CA ASN A 130 -12.71 5.20 7.28
C ASN A 130 -11.97 5.92 6.14
N ILE A 131 -12.58 6.93 5.53
CA ILE A 131 -11.93 7.69 4.45
C ILE A 131 -10.83 8.59 4.98
N VAL A 132 -11.06 9.30 6.10
CA VAL A 132 -10.07 10.24 6.67
C VAL A 132 -8.94 9.57 7.44
N MET A 133 -8.93 8.26 7.56
CA MET A 133 -7.95 7.54 8.38
C MET A 133 -6.49 7.89 8.05
N GLY A 134 -6.17 8.17 6.78
CA GLY A 134 -4.83 8.59 6.34
C GLY A 134 -4.58 10.09 6.47
N LYS A 135 -5.66 10.90 6.60
CA LYS A 135 -5.63 12.37 6.71
C LYS A 135 -6.71 12.84 7.70
N PRO A 136 -6.47 12.73 9.02
CA PRO A 136 -7.47 13.02 10.04
C PRO A 136 -7.97 14.46 10.07
N ASP A 137 -7.19 15.39 9.54
CA ASP A 137 -7.48 16.83 9.42
C ASP A 137 -8.24 17.21 8.12
N ALA A 138 -8.62 16.21 7.31
CA ALA A 138 -9.34 16.46 6.07
C ALA A 138 -10.73 17.05 6.34
N THR A 139 -11.08 18.09 5.56
CA THR A 139 -12.41 18.67 5.62
C THR A 139 -13.45 17.78 4.94
N LYS A 140 -14.73 17.99 5.29
CA LYS A 140 -15.84 17.26 4.68
C LYS A 140 -15.89 17.47 3.16
N GLU A 141 -15.55 18.66 2.70
CA GLU A 141 -15.49 19.03 1.29
C GLU A 141 -14.39 18.26 0.56
N GLU A 142 -13.21 18.09 1.15
CA GLU A 142 -12.12 17.30 0.60
C GLU A 142 -12.51 15.82 0.47
N VAL A 143 -13.16 15.27 1.51
CA VAL A 143 -13.66 13.89 1.51
C VAL A 143 -14.69 13.69 0.40
N ILE A 144 -15.65 14.61 0.26
CA ILE A 144 -16.67 14.54 -0.81
C ILE A 144 -16.02 14.65 -2.18
N ALA A 145 -15.03 15.52 -2.35
CA ALA A 145 -14.31 15.67 -3.62
C ALA A 145 -13.56 14.39 -3.99
N ALA A 146 -12.84 13.78 -3.04
CA ALA A 146 -12.17 12.50 -3.25
C ALA A 146 -13.17 11.38 -3.59
N ALA A 147 -14.29 11.29 -2.86
CA ALA A 147 -15.33 10.30 -3.12
C ALA A 147 -16.04 10.49 -4.49
N LYS A 148 -16.17 11.72 -4.96
CA LYS A 148 -16.67 12.01 -6.32
C LYS A 148 -15.68 11.55 -7.39
N ALA A 149 -14.39 11.80 -7.19
CA ALA A 149 -13.33 11.40 -8.12
C ALA A 149 -13.24 9.88 -8.29
N THR A 150 -13.55 9.13 -7.25
CA THR A 150 -13.54 7.66 -7.25
C THR A 150 -14.93 7.02 -7.49
N HIS A 151 -15.93 7.82 -7.79
CA HIS A 151 -17.34 7.39 -7.93
C HIS A 151 -17.99 6.80 -6.65
N ALA A 152 -17.30 6.82 -5.51
CA ALA A 152 -17.86 6.34 -4.24
C ALA A 152 -19.03 7.19 -3.75
N HIS A 153 -19.03 8.50 -4.03
CA HIS A 153 -20.08 9.44 -3.60
C HIS A 153 -21.50 9.01 -4.00
N SER A 154 -21.64 8.41 -5.17
CA SER A 154 -22.94 8.02 -5.73
C SER A 154 -23.64 6.95 -4.88
N PHE A 155 -22.92 5.94 -4.39
CA PHE A 155 -23.50 4.93 -3.51
C PHE A 155 -23.62 5.43 -2.06
N ILE A 156 -22.63 6.19 -1.57
CA ILE A 156 -22.67 6.74 -0.21
C ILE A 156 -23.94 7.59 0.01
N LYS A 157 -24.27 8.45 -0.94
CA LYS A 157 -25.51 9.27 -0.87
C LYS A 157 -26.81 8.45 -0.81
N ARG A 158 -26.81 7.22 -1.28
CA ARG A 158 -28.01 6.34 -1.26
C ARG A 158 -28.19 5.62 0.06
N LEU A 159 -27.16 5.60 0.91
CA LEU A 159 -27.26 5.04 2.24
C LEU A 159 -28.07 5.97 3.16
N ALA A 160 -28.84 5.40 4.10
CA ALA A 160 -29.73 6.16 4.97
C ALA A 160 -29.03 7.29 5.73
N ASN A 161 -27.80 7.05 6.22
CA ASN A 161 -27.00 8.02 6.97
C ASN A 161 -25.83 8.60 6.14
N GLY A 162 -25.74 8.33 4.82
CA GLY A 162 -24.69 8.83 3.96
C GLY A 162 -23.29 8.52 4.50
N TYR A 163 -22.47 9.55 4.65
CA TYR A 163 -21.10 9.43 5.20
C TYR A 163 -21.04 9.02 6.68
N ASP A 164 -22.14 9.26 7.43
CA ASP A 164 -22.24 8.88 8.84
C ASP A 164 -22.76 7.45 9.03
N THR A 165 -22.91 6.69 7.95
CA THR A 165 -23.26 5.27 7.98
C THR A 165 -22.14 4.49 8.68
N VAL A 166 -22.50 3.75 9.73
CA VAL A 166 -21.57 2.93 10.50
C VAL A 166 -21.31 1.62 9.75
N ILE A 167 -20.05 1.29 9.57
CA ILE A 167 -19.56 0.02 9.05
C ILE A 167 -19.05 -0.81 10.23
N LYS A 168 -19.35 -2.09 10.24
CA LYS A 168 -18.77 -3.07 11.18
C LYS A 168 -17.90 -4.04 10.38
N GLU A 169 -16.81 -4.47 10.98
CA GLU A 169 -15.85 -5.38 10.35
C GLU A 169 -16.51 -6.66 9.83
N ASP A 170 -17.46 -7.20 10.60
CA ASP A 170 -18.26 -8.40 10.24
C ASP A 170 -19.57 -8.06 9.50
N GLY A 171 -19.81 -6.80 9.17
CA GLY A 171 -21.10 -6.34 8.63
C GLY A 171 -21.16 -6.39 7.11
N ASP A 172 -22.11 -7.16 6.55
CA ASP A 172 -22.46 -7.22 5.13
C ASP A 172 -23.15 -5.94 4.58
N THR A 173 -22.89 -4.78 5.21
CA THR A 173 -23.56 -3.52 4.84
C THR A 173 -23.12 -3.01 3.46
N LEU A 174 -21.91 -3.37 3.04
CA LEU A 174 -21.30 -2.94 1.78
C LEU A 174 -20.85 -4.12 0.92
N SER A 175 -21.08 -4.03 -0.38
CA SER A 175 -20.52 -5.00 -1.32
C SER A 175 -18.98 -4.88 -1.37
N GLN A 176 -18.31 -5.94 -1.85
CA GLN A 176 -16.84 -5.93 -1.99
C GLN A 176 -16.35 -4.77 -2.86
N GLY A 177 -17.04 -4.47 -3.97
CA GLY A 177 -16.73 -3.33 -4.82
C GLY A 177 -16.89 -1.98 -4.10
N GLN A 178 -17.92 -1.83 -3.25
CA GLN A 178 -18.10 -0.62 -2.43
C GLN A 178 -16.99 -0.46 -1.39
N LYS A 179 -16.60 -1.54 -0.71
CA LYS A 179 -15.45 -1.54 0.21
C LYS A 179 -14.17 -1.12 -0.51
N GLN A 180 -13.94 -1.65 -1.70
CA GLN A 180 -12.78 -1.30 -2.53
C GLN A 180 -12.79 0.17 -2.93
N LEU A 181 -13.94 0.72 -3.36
CA LEU A 181 -14.07 2.14 -3.67
C LEU A 181 -13.75 3.03 -2.47
N LEU A 182 -14.11 2.63 -1.24
CA LEU A 182 -13.73 3.37 -0.02
C LEU A 182 -12.22 3.33 0.23
N CYS A 183 -11.57 2.17 0.04
CA CYS A 183 -10.10 2.06 0.15
C CYS A 183 -9.39 2.93 -0.88
N ILE A 184 -9.87 2.95 -2.13
CA ILE A 184 -9.35 3.84 -3.18
C ILE A 184 -9.58 5.31 -2.79
N THR A 185 -10.76 5.67 -2.27
CA THR A 185 -11.07 7.05 -1.84
C THR A 185 -10.15 7.52 -0.74
N ARG A 186 -9.85 6.65 0.25
CA ARG A 186 -8.87 6.90 1.32
C ARG A 186 -7.51 7.29 0.76
N VAL A 187 -7.01 6.53 -0.20
CA VAL A 187 -5.72 6.78 -0.83
C VAL A 187 -5.75 8.05 -1.69
N MET A 188 -6.82 8.26 -2.46
CA MET A 188 -6.98 9.45 -3.31
C MET A 188 -7.11 10.75 -2.51
N LEU A 189 -7.60 10.69 -1.26
CA LEU A 189 -7.66 11.84 -0.35
C LEU A 189 -6.26 12.36 0.00
N LEU A 190 -5.27 11.47 0.08
CA LEU A 190 -3.86 11.80 0.34
C LEU A 190 -3.17 12.45 -0.85
N LYS A 191 -3.68 12.25 -2.08
CA LYS A 191 -3.08 12.70 -3.34
C LYS A 191 -1.59 12.33 -3.47
N PRO A 192 -1.21 11.07 -3.26
CA PRO A 192 0.17 10.66 -3.34
C PRO A 192 0.72 10.85 -4.76
N PRO A 193 2.00 11.24 -4.93
CA PRO A 193 2.62 11.38 -6.25
C PRO A 193 2.78 10.05 -6.99
N MET A 194 2.86 8.95 -6.27
CA MET A 194 2.93 7.59 -6.82
C MET A 194 1.78 6.73 -6.29
N LEU A 195 1.21 5.88 -7.14
CA LEU A 195 0.09 5.02 -6.79
C LEU A 195 0.35 3.58 -7.25
N ILE A 196 0.20 2.64 -6.33
CA ILE A 196 0.26 1.21 -6.59
C ILE A 196 -1.15 0.63 -6.39
N LEU A 197 -1.63 -0.09 -7.40
CA LEU A 197 -2.92 -0.80 -7.36
C LEU A 197 -2.65 -2.30 -7.53
N ASP A 198 -2.86 -3.08 -6.49
CA ASP A 198 -2.71 -4.54 -6.53
C ASP A 198 -4.09 -5.19 -6.75
N GLU A 199 -4.34 -5.62 -8.00
CA GLU A 199 -5.62 -6.23 -8.46
C GLU A 199 -6.90 -5.46 -8.06
N ALA A 200 -6.78 -4.15 -7.82
CA ALA A 200 -7.85 -3.31 -7.29
C ALA A 200 -9.08 -3.18 -8.22
N THR A 201 -9.00 -3.70 -9.43
CA THR A 201 -10.08 -3.56 -10.44
C THR A 201 -10.87 -4.84 -10.68
N SER A 202 -10.45 -5.98 -10.14
CA SER A 202 -11.10 -7.27 -10.38
C SER A 202 -12.52 -7.39 -9.81
N SER A 203 -12.88 -6.53 -8.85
CA SER A 203 -14.17 -6.54 -8.15
C SER A 203 -15.05 -5.33 -8.47
N ILE A 204 -14.62 -4.43 -9.37
CA ILE A 204 -15.41 -3.26 -9.77
C ILE A 204 -16.10 -3.60 -11.09
N ASP A 205 -17.39 -3.93 -11.02
CA ASP A 205 -18.25 -4.00 -12.20
C ASP A 205 -18.38 -2.59 -12.81
N THR A 206 -18.03 -2.49 -14.08
CA THR A 206 -18.15 -1.26 -14.89
C THR A 206 -19.57 -1.04 -15.34
#